data_d49a9fafc6013c0eb7944fa1cca87f1a
#
_entry.id   d49a9fafc6013c0eb7944fa1cca87f1a
#
_cell.length_a   1.000
_cell.length_b   1.000
_cell.length_c   1.000
_cell.angle_alpha   90.00
_cell.angle_beta   90.00
_cell.angle_gamma   90.00
#
_symmetry.space_group_name_H-M   'P 1'
#
loop_
_entity.id
_entity.type
_entity.pdbx_description
1 polymer ?
#
loop_
_entity_poly.entity_id
_entity_poly.type
_entity_poly.pdbx_seq_one_letter_code
_entity_poly.pdbx_strand_id
1 'polypeptide(L)'
;MTDKIPVSVIVMTLNEELNIVNCLKSLERFDEVFVVDSNSTDRTCEIAVEMGAKPVNFSWNRQYPRKKQWSLDNLPFSHDWALYVDADERVSPELAEEIAGLFADGKPAHNGYFIGFDYRFAGRILRHGQRIFKLALMERDKAYYVPRDDLEVQRVGDLEMHYQPSLKGTTAILKNRMVHDNEESLHHYFARHNNYSDWESIVRHNGSYFAEEDSQPFLRRYMKPIFARLPFKPLFAFLYSYVLNLGFLDGRAGFDFAIARATHFWQVDLKYRELLRTRGPAQK
;
A
#
# COMPACT_ATOMS: atom_id res chain seq x y z
N MET A 1 -33.02 1.93 4.29
CA MET A 1 -31.87 1.03 4.20
C MET A 1 -30.87 1.77 3.35
N THR A 2 -29.72 2.13 3.86
CA THR A 2 -28.66 2.71 3.02
C THR A 2 -28.21 1.60 2.07
N ASP A 3 -28.35 1.83 0.77
CA ASP A 3 -27.92 0.86 -0.23
C ASP A 3 -26.44 0.57 -0.03
N LYS A 4 -26.08 -0.72 -0.01
CA LYS A 4 -24.70 -1.17 0.10
C LYS A 4 -23.92 -0.76 -1.14
N ILE A 5 -22.66 -0.42 -0.97
CA ILE A 5 -21.76 -0.06 -2.06
C ILE A 5 -21.39 -1.36 -2.82
N PRO A 6 -21.63 -1.45 -4.15
CA PRO A 6 -21.43 -2.67 -4.92
C PRO A 6 -19.95 -2.88 -5.26
N VAL A 7 -19.14 -3.06 -4.23
CA VAL A 7 -17.69 -3.27 -4.30
C VAL A 7 -17.31 -4.41 -3.37
N SER A 8 -16.49 -5.33 -3.85
CA SER A 8 -15.88 -6.38 -3.03
C SER A 8 -14.60 -5.85 -2.39
N VAL A 9 -14.59 -5.73 -1.07
CA VAL A 9 -13.41 -5.28 -0.34
C VAL A 9 -12.51 -6.46 0.00
N ILE A 10 -11.22 -6.30 -0.17
CA ILE A 10 -10.19 -7.30 0.12
C ILE A 10 -9.29 -6.74 1.22
N VAL A 11 -9.42 -7.27 2.43
CA VAL A 11 -8.59 -6.89 3.58
C VAL A 11 -7.42 -7.86 3.70
N MET A 12 -6.19 -7.34 3.65
CA MET A 12 -4.97 -8.15 3.80
C MET A 12 -4.56 -8.24 5.26
N THR A 13 -4.38 -9.47 5.77
CA THR A 13 -4.07 -9.69 7.19
C THR A 13 -2.91 -10.66 7.43
N LEU A 14 -2.19 -10.41 8.52
CA LEU A 14 -1.27 -11.33 9.19
C LEU A 14 -1.06 -10.85 10.63
N ASN A 15 -1.70 -11.50 11.62
CA ASN A 15 -1.64 -11.13 13.05
C ASN A 15 -2.07 -9.67 13.30
N GLU A 16 -3.32 -9.37 12.96
CA GLU A 16 -3.90 -8.02 12.99
C GLU A 16 -5.08 -7.91 14.00
N GLU A 17 -5.11 -8.75 15.05
CA GLU A 17 -6.21 -8.76 16.02
C GLU A 17 -6.48 -7.39 16.67
N LEU A 18 -5.44 -6.55 16.81
CA LEU A 18 -5.55 -5.20 17.36
C LEU A 18 -6.18 -4.18 16.38
N ASN A 19 -6.04 -4.41 15.08
CA ASN A 19 -6.44 -3.48 14.04
C ASN A 19 -7.75 -3.86 13.34
N ILE A 20 -7.98 -5.18 13.16
CA ILE A 20 -9.02 -5.71 12.29
C ILE A 20 -10.44 -5.22 12.63
N VAL A 21 -10.76 -5.06 13.93
CA VAL A 21 -12.08 -4.59 14.40
C VAL A 21 -12.41 -3.22 13.81
N ASN A 22 -11.48 -2.26 13.94
CA ASN A 22 -11.69 -0.89 13.46
C ASN A 22 -11.67 -0.82 11.93
N CYS A 23 -10.87 -1.67 11.26
CA CYS A 23 -10.89 -1.81 9.82
C CYS A 23 -12.28 -2.24 9.34
N LEU A 24 -12.78 -3.37 9.82
CA LEU A 24 -14.06 -3.93 9.39
C LEU A 24 -15.25 -3.00 9.71
N LYS A 25 -15.25 -2.30 10.85
CA LYS A 25 -16.25 -1.27 11.15
C LYS A 25 -16.28 -0.17 10.09
N SER A 26 -15.12 0.26 9.57
CA SER A 26 -15.06 1.28 8.53
C SER A 26 -15.59 0.81 7.17
N LEU A 27 -15.79 -0.51 7.01
CA LEU A 27 -16.23 -1.16 5.78
C LEU A 27 -17.71 -1.57 5.80
N GLU A 28 -18.46 -1.26 6.84
CA GLU A 28 -19.86 -1.68 7.01
C GLU A 28 -20.79 -1.23 5.85
N ARG A 29 -20.45 -0.19 5.12
CA ARG A 29 -21.21 0.28 3.94
C ARG A 29 -20.99 -0.56 2.69
N PHE A 30 -19.95 -1.36 2.62
CA PHE A 30 -19.65 -2.19 1.46
C PHE A 30 -20.44 -3.49 1.51
N ASP A 31 -20.81 -4.01 0.35
CA ASP A 31 -21.68 -5.18 0.25
C ASP A 31 -20.96 -6.47 0.56
N GLU A 32 -19.69 -6.57 0.20
CA GLU A 32 -18.89 -7.78 0.35
C GLU A 32 -17.50 -7.47 0.91
N VAL A 33 -17.06 -8.22 1.93
CA VAL A 33 -15.74 -8.07 2.55
C VAL A 33 -15.08 -9.43 2.70
N PHE A 34 -13.96 -9.64 2.01
CA PHE A 34 -13.05 -10.76 2.20
C PHE A 34 -11.89 -10.36 3.11
N VAL A 35 -11.50 -11.23 4.02
CA VAL A 35 -10.28 -11.11 4.82
C VAL A 35 -9.31 -12.18 4.33
N VAL A 36 -8.30 -11.79 3.55
CA VAL A 36 -7.30 -12.70 3.03
C VAL A 36 -6.15 -12.79 4.01
N ASP A 37 -6.08 -13.91 4.70
CA ASP A 37 -5.20 -14.12 5.84
C ASP A 37 -3.99 -14.99 5.51
N SER A 38 -2.81 -14.57 5.97
CA SER A 38 -1.54 -15.29 5.76
C SER A 38 -1.16 -16.21 6.92
N ASN A 39 -2.12 -17.03 7.38
CA ASN A 39 -1.96 -17.96 8.50
C ASN A 39 -1.71 -17.24 9.84
N SER A 40 -2.54 -16.28 10.18
CA SER A 40 -2.51 -15.63 11.51
C SER A 40 -2.62 -16.65 12.64
N THR A 41 -1.87 -16.41 13.71
CA THR A 41 -1.83 -17.24 14.91
C THR A 41 -2.55 -16.60 16.09
N ASP A 42 -3.01 -15.36 15.92
CA ASP A 42 -3.82 -14.61 16.86
C ASP A 42 -5.33 -14.74 16.54
N ARG A 43 -6.16 -13.91 17.13
CA ARG A 43 -7.61 -13.93 16.94
C ARG A 43 -8.12 -13.22 15.68
N THR A 44 -7.23 -12.84 14.73
CA THR A 44 -7.60 -12.09 13.53
C THR A 44 -8.77 -12.73 12.76
N CYS A 45 -8.66 -14.02 12.42
CA CYS A 45 -9.68 -14.73 11.65
C CYS A 45 -10.98 -14.95 12.44
N GLU A 46 -10.90 -15.22 13.74
CA GLU A 46 -12.05 -15.36 14.63
C GLU A 46 -12.87 -14.06 14.66
N ILE A 47 -12.20 -12.94 14.89
CA ILE A 47 -12.83 -11.59 14.89
C ILE A 47 -13.46 -11.28 13.54
N ALA A 48 -12.78 -11.63 12.43
CA ALA A 48 -13.31 -11.40 11.09
C ALA A 48 -14.67 -12.12 10.88
N VAL A 49 -14.79 -13.38 11.32
CA VAL A 49 -16.05 -14.15 11.26
C VAL A 49 -17.11 -13.50 12.14
N GLU A 50 -16.79 -13.14 13.38
CA GLU A 50 -17.72 -12.50 14.32
C GLU A 50 -18.30 -11.18 13.74
N MET A 51 -17.53 -10.48 12.93
CA MET A 51 -17.93 -9.23 12.28
C MET A 51 -18.58 -9.42 10.90
N GLY A 52 -18.83 -10.68 10.48
CA GLY A 52 -19.53 -10.99 9.23
C GLY A 52 -18.67 -10.89 7.97
N ALA A 53 -17.36 -10.75 8.08
CA ALA A 53 -16.44 -10.84 6.96
C ALA A 53 -16.19 -12.30 6.55
N LYS A 54 -15.67 -12.51 5.34
CA LYS A 54 -15.35 -13.84 4.79
C LYS A 54 -13.84 -14.09 4.87
N PRO A 55 -13.33 -14.78 5.89
CA PRO A 55 -11.91 -15.10 5.94
C PRO A 55 -11.55 -16.17 4.91
N VAL A 56 -10.46 -15.94 4.19
CA VAL A 56 -9.89 -16.83 3.19
C VAL A 56 -8.40 -16.99 3.50
N ASN A 57 -7.98 -18.25 3.71
CA ASN A 57 -6.58 -18.52 4.02
C ASN A 57 -5.73 -18.50 2.75
N PHE A 58 -4.63 -17.77 2.81
CA PHE A 58 -3.59 -17.72 1.78
C PHE A 58 -2.27 -18.28 2.32
N SER A 59 -1.83 -19.41 1.77
CA SER A 59 -0.53 -20.01 2.08
C SER A 59 0.42 -19.83 0.90
N TRP A 60 1.41 -18.96 1.05
CA TRP A 60 2.35 -18.66 -0.02
C TRP A 60 3.38 -19.79 -0.21
N ASN A 61 3.51 -20.26 -1.43
CA ASN A 61 4.47 -21.28 -1.86
C ASN A 61 5.84 -20.72 -2.29
N ARG A 62 6.10 -19.44 -2.04
CA ARG A 62 7.31 -18.69 -2.46
C ARG A 62 7.46 -18.52 -3.97
N GLN A 63 6.35 -18.58 -4.70
CA GLN A 63 6.29 -18.31 -6.13
C GLN A 63 5.22 -17.26 -6.42
N TYR A 64 5.22 -16.71 -7.63
CA TYR A 64 4.09 -15.89 -8.10
C TYR A 64 2.89 -16.80 -8.49
N PRO A 65 1.65 -16.35 -8.28
CA PRO A 65 1.31 -15.00 -7.78
C PRO A 65 1.51 -14.88 -6.27
N ARG A 66 1.81 -13.66 -5.80
CA ARG A 66 1.71 -13.29 -4.41
C ARG A 66 0.26 -12.99 -4.02
N LYS A 67 0.02 -12.62 -2.79
CA LYS A 67 -1.28 -12.51 -2.14
C LYS A 67 -2.28 -11.60 -2.86
N LYS A 68 -1.86 -10.42 -3.35
CA LYS A 68 -2.78 -9.49 -4.03
C LYS A 68 -3.22 -10.03 -5.38
N GLN A 69 -2.29 -10.48 -6.23
CA GLN A 69 -2.67 -11.08 -7.50
C GLN A 69 -3.47 -12.36 -7.30
N TRP A 70 -3.05 -13.21 -6.36
CA TRP A 70 -3.78 -14.42 -6.04
C TRP A 70 -5.24 -14.14 -5.65
N SER A 71 -5.46 -13.06 -4.87
CA SER A 71 -6.80 -12.66 -4.46
C SER A 71 -7.67 -12.26 -5.66
N LEU A 72 -7.13 -11.50 -6.62
CA LEU A 72 -7.87 -11.16 -7.85
C LEU A 72 -8.27 -12.40 -8.66
N ASP A 73 -7.41 -13.41 -8.67
CA ASP A 73 -7.60 -14.61 -9.51
C ASP A 73 -8.52 -15.64 -8.87
N ASN A 74 -8.62 -15.70 -7.53
CA ASN A 74 -9.19 -16.85 -6.84
C ASN A 74 -10.40 -16.55 -5.92
N LEU A 75 -10.63 -15.28 -5.52
CA LEU A 75 -11.79 -15.00 -4.67
C LEU A 75 -13.10 -15.07 -5.45
N PRO A 76 -14.17 -15.60 -4.82
CA PRO A 76 -15.50 -15.69 -5.44
C PRO A 76 -16.25 -14.37 -5.36
N PHE A 77 -15.80 -13.38 -6.10
CA PHE A 77 -16.34 -12.03 -6.10
C PHE A 77 -17.78 -11.96 -6.61
N SER A 78 -18.62 -11.23 -5.90
CA SER A 78 -19.98 -10.88 -6.33
C SER A 78 -20.02 -9.60 -7.19
N HIS A 79 -18.95 -8.79 -7.17
CA HIS A 79 -18.88 -7.51 -7.85
C HIS A 79 -17.70 -7.41 -8.82
N ASP A 80 -17.84 -6.58 -9.85
CA ASP A 80 -16.79 -6.30 -10.84
C ASP A 80 -15.68 -5.40 -10.26
N TRP A 81 -15.96 -4.73 -9.15
CA TRP A 81 -15.04 -3.78 -8.51
C TRP A 81 -14.44 -4.33 -7.23
N ALA A 82 -13.13 -4.17 -7.10
CA ALA A 82 -12.39 -4.53 -5.90
C ALA A 82 -11.77 -3.31 -5.23
N LEU A 83 -11.82 -3.27 -3.90
CA LEU A 83 -11.14 -2.29 -3.06
C LEU A 83 -10.12 -3.00 -2.16
N TYR A 84 -8.83 -2.70 -2.30
CA TYR A 84 -7.80 -3.20 -1.39
C TYR A 84 -7.63 -2.30 -0.17
N VAL A 85 -7.70 -2.90 1.00
CA VAL A 85 -7.53 -2.25 2.30
C VAL A 85 -6.55 -3.09 3.12
N ASP A 86 -5.54 -2.48 3.72
CA ASP A 86 -4.70 -3.16 4.69
C ASP A 86 -5.40 -3.12 6.08
N ALA A 87 -5.19 -4.10 6.96
CA ALA A 87 -5.95 -4.21 8.20
C ALA A 87 -5.76 -3.01 9.17
N ASP A 88 -4.68 -2.27 9.00
CA ASP A 88 -4.38 -1.03 9.70
C ASP A 88 -4.87 0.24 8.98
N GLU A 89 -5.66 0.08 7.90
CA GLU A 89 -6.29 1.17 7.17
C GLU A 89 -7.77 1.32 7.55
N ARG A 90 -8.29 2.54 7.47
CA ARG A 90 -9.69 2.91 7.74
C ARG A 90 -10.24 3.70 6.58
N VAL A 91 -11.37 3.27 6.05
CA VAL A 91 -12.15 4.05 5.07
C VAL A 91 -12.97 5.09 5.84
N SER A 92 -12.74 6.39 5.57
CA SER A 92 -13.53 7.44 6.22
C SER A 92 -14.97 7.44 5.70
N PRO A 93 -15.96 7.95 6.48
CA PRO A 93 -17.34 8.09 6.02
C PRO A 93 -17.44 8.89 4.73
N GLU A 94 -16.62 9.95 4.59
CA GLU A 94 -16.60 10.82 3.40
C GLU A 94 -16.03 10.08 2.19
N LEU A 95 -15.04 9.21 2.38
CA LEU A 95 -14.50 8.38 1.30
C LEU A 95 -15.51 7.31 0.88
N ALA A 96 -16.19 6.67 1.83
CA ALA A 96 -17.25 5.71 1.52
C ALA A 96 -18.39 6.36 0.73
N GLU A 97 -18.78 7.59 1.08
CA GLU A 97 -19.78 8.37 0.33
C GLU A 97 -19.30 8.72 -1.09
N GLU A 98 -18.05 9.17 -1.22
CA GLU A 98 -17.46 9.46 -2.53
C GLU A 98 -17.42 8.21 -3.42
N ILE A 99 -17.04 7.05 -2.85
CA ILE A 99 -17.06 5.78 -3.58
C ILE A 99 -18.49 5.40 -3.98
N ALA A 100 -19.47 5.51 -3.07
CA ALA A 100 -20.88 5.23 -3.38
C ALA A 100 -21.38 6.10 -4.55
N GLY A 101 -21.00 7.37 -4.57
CA GLY A 101 -21.33 8.32 -5.64
C GLY A 101 -20.81 7.91 -7.02
N LEU A 102 -19.72 7.14 -7.10
CA LEU A 102 -19.20 6.64 -8.38
C LEU A 102 -20.18 5.67 -9.07
N PHE A 103 -21.02 5.00 -8.30
CA PHE A 103 -21.97 3.99 -8.78
C PHE A 103 -23.42 4.53 -8.92
N ALA A 104 -23.68 5.79 -8.53
CA ALA A 104 -25.03 6.35 -8.52
C ALA A 104 -25.67 6.40 -9.90
N ASP A 105 -24.89 6.73 -10.94
CA ASP A 105 -25.34 6.83 -12.32
C ASP A 105 -24.97 5.58 -13.18
N GLY A 106 -24.73 4.44 -12.54
CA GLY A 106 -24.35 3.19 -13.20
C GLY A 106 -22.88 2.84 -13.02
N LYS A 107 -22.10 2.73 -14.10
CA LYS A 107 -20.68 2.37 -14.00
C LYS A 107 -19.79 3.60 -13.76
N PRO A 108 -18.73 3.48 -12.92
CA PRO A 108 -17.75 4.54 -12.74
C PRO A 108 -17.10 4.98 -14.06
N ALA A 109 -16.76 6.27 -14.17
CA ALA A 109 -16.21 6.87 -15.39
C ALA A 109 -14.78 6.39 -15.74
N HIS A 110 -14.03 5.91 -14.75
CA HIS A 110 -12.67 5.39 -14.90
C HIS A 110 -12.62 3.94 -14.44
N ASN A 111 -11.55 3.22 -14.81
CA ASN A 111 -11.38 1.80 -14.48
C ASN A 111 -10.64 1.57 -13.16
N GLY A 112 -10.07 2.64 -12.58
CA GLY A 112 -9.43 2.58 -11.28
C GLY A 112 -9.25 3.96 -10.66
N TYR A 113 -9.17 3.96 -9.34
CA TYR A 113 -9.06 5.18 -8.55
C TYR A 113 -7.94 5.09 -7.54
N PHE A 114 -7.08 6.10 -7.58
CA PHE A 114 -6.06 6.29 -6.56
C PHE A 114 -6.68 6.93 -5.31
N ILE A 115 -6.36 6.37 -4.16
CA ILE A 115 -6.78 6.87 -2.85
C ILE A 115 -5.54 7.35 -2.10
N GLY A 116 -5.60 8.54 -1.54
CA GLY A 116 -4.55 9.10 -0.69
C GLY A 116 -4.64 8.60 0.75
N PHE A 117 -3.58 8.80 1.52
CA PHE A 117 -3.50 8.37 2.92
C PHE A 117 -3.07 9.49 3.84
N ASP A 118 -3.69 9.54 5.02
CA ASP A 118 -3.21 10.24 6.20
C ASP A 118 -2.59 9.20 7.15
N TYR A 119 -1.36 9.44 7.59
CA TYR A 119 -0.58 8.46 8.36
C TYR A 119 -0.54 8.80 9.85
N ARG A 120 -0.73 7.80 10.70
CA ARG A 120 -0.35 7.92 12.10
C ARG A 120 1.16 7.72 12.25
N PHE A 121 1.83 8.69 12.87
CA PHE A 121 3.24 8.61 13.22
C PHE A 121 3.49 9.26 14.58
N ALA A 122 4.23 8.61 15.46
CA ALA A 122 4.51 9.09 16.82
C ALA A 122 3.25 9.55 17.58
N GLY A 123 2.16 8.75 17.48
CA GLY A 123 0.89 9.01 18.15
C GLY A 123 0.00 10.10 17.51
N ARG A 124 0.40 10.67 16.37
CA ARG A 124 -0.36 11.73 15.68
C ARG A 124 -0.68 11.34 14.24
N ILE A 125 -1.88 11.70 13.77
CA ILE A 125 -2.24 11.60 12.36
C ILE A 125 -1.62 12.82 11.65
N LEU A 126 -0.71 12.56 10.72
CA LEU A 126 -0.06 13.57 9.89
C LEU A 126 -0.94 13.84 8.66
N ARG A 127 -1.23 15.12 8.42
CA ARG A 127 -1.99 15.59 7.25
C ARG A 127 -1.09 16.13 6.14
N HIS A 128 0.17 16.33 6.44
CA HIS A 128 1.19 16.91 5.57
C HIS A 128 2.43 16.00 5.50
N GLY A 129 3.47 16.43 4.81
CA GLY A 129 4.76 15.74 4.76
C GLY A 129 4.83 14.56 3.79
N GLN A 130 3.74 13.91 3.48
CA GLN A 130 3.73 12.81 2.51
C GLN A 130 2.42 12.76 1.72
N ARG A 131 2.56 12.63 0.40
CA ARG A 131 1.44 12.39 -0.50
C ARG A 131 1.63 11.01 -1.14
N ILE A 132 1.19 9.98 -0.43
CA ILE A 132 1.13 8.63 -0.99
C ILE A 132 -0.27 8.40 -1.53
N PHE A 133 -0.32 7.84 -2.73
CA PHE A 133 -1.54 7.37 -3.36
C PHE A 133 -1.36 5.89 -3.73
N LYS A 134 -2.36 5.09 -3.42
CA LYS A 134 -2.45 3.67 -3.77
C LYS A 134 -3.60 3.51 -4.76
N LEU A 135 -3.37 2.83 -5.87
CA LEU A 135 -4.44 2.39 -6.76
C LEU A 135 -5.18 1.28 -6.02
N ALA A 136 -6.17 1.67 -5.23
CA ALA A 136 -6.83 0.78 -4.28
C ALA A 136 -8.20 0.30 -4.76
N LEU A 137 -8.97 1.17 -5.43
CA LEU A 137 -10.26 0.84 -6.02
C LEU A 137 -10.09 0.61 -7.52
N MET A 138 -10.49 -0.55 -8.04
CA MET A 138 -10.25 -0.92 -9.43
C MET A 138 -11.28 -1.88 -9.98
N GLU A 139 -11.52 -1.80 -11.29
CA GLU A 139 -12.27 -2.80 -12.03
C GLU A 139 -11.38 -4.06 -12.13
N ARG A 140 -11.83 -5.13 -11.49
CA ARG A 140 -11.05 -6.34 -11.19
C ARG A 140 -10.41 -6.97 -12.43
N ASP A 141 -11.19 -7.13 -13.50
CA ASP A 141 -10.76 -7.82 -14.73
C ASP A 141 -9.74 -7.01 -15.56
N LYS A 142 -9.50 -5.76 -15.19
CA LYS A 142 -8.54 -4.87 -15.86
C LYS A 142 -7.25 -4.68 -15.10
N ALA A 143 -7.20 -5.12 -13.83
CA ALA A 143 -6.06 -4.94 -12.94
C ALA A 143 -5.23 -6.22 -12.84
N TYR A 144 -3.90 -6.06 -12.78
CA TYR A 144 -2.97 -7.17 -12.56
C TYR A 144 -1.67 -6.68 -11.91
N TYR A 145 -1.05 -7.52 -11.09
CA TYR A 145 0.24 -7.24 -10.48
C TYR A 145 1.36 -7.88 -11.30
N VAL A 146 2.26 -7.06 -11.82
CA VAL A 146 3.41 -7.53 -12.61
C VAL A 146 4.42 -8.20 -11.67
N PRO A 147 4.81 -9.47 -11.92
CA PRO A 147 5.86 -10.14 -11.15
C PRO A 147 7.17 -9.35 -11.18
N ARG A 148 7.87 -9.29 -10.04
CA ARG A 148 9.18 -8.65 -9.91
C ARG A 148 10.23 -9.68 -9.47
N ASP A 149 11.49 -9.39 -9.81
CA ASP A 149 12.62 -10.18 -9.36
C ASP A 149 12.99 -9.80 -7.90
N ASP A 150 12.14 -10.26 -6.96
CA ASP A 150 12.23 -9.96 -5.54
C ASP A 150 11.98 -11.18 -4.63
N LEU A 151 11.91 -12.39 -5.20
CA LEU A 151 11.63 -13.63 -4.46
C LEU A 151 12.75 -13.99 -3.49
N GLU A 152 13.97 -13.51 -3.69
CA GLU A 152 15.10 -13.72 -2.77
C GLU A 152 14.95 -12.95 -1.45
N VAL A 153 14.06 -11.93 -1.39
CA VAL A 153 13.86 -11.09 -0.21
C VAL A 153 12.90 -11.76 0.77
N GLN A 154 13.41 -12.69 1.55
CA GLN A 154 12.59 -13.51 2.47
C GLN A 154 11.81 -12.70 3.52
N ARG A 155 12.30 -11.50 3.90
CA ARG A 155 11.73 -10.67 4.97
C ARG A 155 10.52 -9.83 4.54
N VAL A 156 10.22 -9.78 3.26
CA VAL A 156 9.09 -9.01 2.72
C VAL A 156 7.80 -9.84 2.68
N GLY A 157 7.91 -11.15 2.82
CA GLY A 157 6.75 -12.03 2.92
C GLY A 157 6.05 -12.29 1.58
N ASP A 158 4.77 -12.55 1.70
CA ASP A 158 3.87 -13.02 0.65
C ASP A 158 3.10 -11.90 -0.08
N LEU A 159 3.34 -10.65 0.30
CA LEU A 159 2.63 -9.47 -0.21
C LEU A 159 3.42 -8.77 -1.32
N GLU A 160 2.71 -8.23 -2.32
CA GLU A 160 3.26 -7.30 -3.30
C GLU A 160 3.52 -5.95 -2.64
N MET A 161 4.75 -5.80 -2.09
CA MET A 161 5.13 -4.60 -1.35
C MET A 161 5.51 -3.46 -2.27
N HIS A 162 5.02 -2.26 -1.95
CA HIS A 162 5.45 -0.99 -2.55
C HIS A 162 5.26 -0.82 -4.06
N TYR A 163 4.60 -1.76 -4.76
CA TYR A 163 4.26 -1.56 -6.15
C TYR A 163 2.74 -1.63 -6.38
N GLN A 164 2.31 -0.90 -7.38
CA GLN A 164 0.92 -0.76 -7.75
C GLN A 164 0.54 -1.82 -8.77
N PRO A 165 -0.73 -2.19 -8.88
CA PRO A 165 -1.17 -2.99 -10.02
C PRO A 165 -1.06 -2.18 -11.30
N SER A 166 -0.78 -2.84 -12.40
CA SER A 166 -1.04 -2.33 -13.73
C SER A 166 -2.54 -2.40 -14.02
N LEU A 167 -3.07 -1.42 -14.72
CA LEU A 167 -4.49 -1.32 -15.03
C LEU A 167 -4.70 -1.02 -16.52
N LYS A 168 -5.51 -1.82 -17.17
CA LYS A 168 -5.97 -1.56 -18.54
C LYS A 168 -7.12 -0.55 -18.51
N GLY A 169 -6.87 0.70 -18.93
CA GLY A 169 -7.89 1.74 -18.96
C GLY A 169 -7.44 3.04 -18.32
N THR A 170 -8.41 3.83 -17.86
CA THR A 170 -8.16 5.16 -17.28
C THR A 170 -8.23 5.15 -15.77
N THR A 171 -7.49 6.07 -15.15
CA THR A 171 -7.47 6.23 -13.70
C THR A 171 -7.81 7.67 -13.30
N ALA A 172 -8.35 7.83 -12.08
CA ALA A 172 -8.54 9.12 -11.45
C ALA A 172 -8.05 9.08 -9.98
N ILE A 173 -8.07 10.22 -9.31
CA ILE A 173 -7.70 10.35 -7.90
C ILE A 173 -8.95 10.76 -7.12
N LEU A 174 -9.30 10.03 -6.07
CA LEU A 174 -10.36 10.41 -5.16
C LEU A 174 -9.91 11.57 -4.26
N LYS A 175 -10.86 12.41 -3.91
CA LYS A 175 -10.63 13.60 -3.09
C LYS A 175 -10.40 13.23 -1.63
N ASN A 176 -11.22 12.31 -1.11
CA ASN A 176 -11.17 11.87 0.27
C ASN A 176 -10.09 10.78 0.45
N ARG A 177 -9.61 10.61 1.68
CA ARG A 177 -8.42 9.83 2.00
C ARG A 177 -8.76 8.69 2.97
N MET A 178 -8.00 7.62 2.92
CA MET A 178 -7.96 6.63 3.99
C MET A 178 -7.07 7.13 5.13
N VAL A 179 -7.32 6.65 6.33
CA VAL A 179 -6.42 6.83 7.46
C VAL A 179 -5.64 5.53 7.65
N HIS A 180 -4.32 5.61 7.55
CA HIS A 180 -3.43 4.53 7.94
C HIS A 180 -3.17 4.67 9.45
N ASP A 181 -3.98 3.97 10.23
CA ASP A 181 -4.10 4.11 11.68
C ASP A 181 -3.41 2.95 12.40
N ASN A 182 -2.11 2.80 12.15
CA ASN A 182 -1.31 1.80 12.83
C ASN A 182 -0.74 2.39 14.14
N GLU A 183 -1.19 1.86 15.28
CA GLU A 183 -0.71 2.24 16.61
C GLU A 183 0.57 1.50 17.03
N GLU A 184 1.31 0.96 16.06
CA GLU A 184 2.56 0.28 16.36
C GLU A 184 3.59 1.18 17.05
N SER A 185 4.47 0.54 17.83
CA SER A 185 5.59 1.25 18.44
C SER A 185 6.58 1.75 17.40
N LEU A 186 7.31 2.83 17.72
CA LEU A 186 8.40 3.31 16.85
C LEU A 186 9.47 2.22 16.62
N HIS A 187 9.65 1.30 17.56
CA HIS A 187 10.52 0.13 17.35
C HIS A 187 10.06 -0.71 16.16
N HIS A 188 8.79 -1.07 16.09
CA HIS A 188 8.24 -1.84 14.97
C HIS A 188 8.26 -1.04 13.67
N TYR A 189 7.93 0.26 13.71
CA TYR A 189 8.04 1.15 12.58
C TYR A 189 9.44 1.11 11.95
N PHE A 190 10.49 1.33 12.74
CA PHE A 190 11.87 1.31 12.23
C PHE A 190 12.33 -0.08 11.81
N ALA A 191 11.94 -1.14 12.52
CA ALA A 191 12.25 -2.52 12.13
C ALA A 191 11.64 -2.87 10.75
N ARG A 192 10.37 -2.50 10.53
CA ARG A 192 9.68 -2.68 9.25
C ARG A 192 10.35 -1.87 8.13
N HIS A 193 10.67 -0.61 8.35
CA HIS A 193 11.36 0.24 7.38
C HIS A 193 12.78 -0.24 7.09
N ASN A 194 13.46 -0.87 8.03
CA ASN A 194 14.72 -1.54 7.78
C ASN A 194 14.54 -2.70 6.77
N ASN A 195 13.51 -3.55 6.94
CA ASN A 195 13.21 -4.62 5.98
C ASN A 195 12.82 -4.06 4.60
N TYR A 196 12.07 -2.95 4.54
CA TYR A 196 11.74 -2.28 3.29
C TYR A 196 12.96 -1.74 2.56
N SER A 197 13.94 -1.20 3.31
CA SER A 197 15.19 -0.74 2.71
C SER A 197 16.07 -1.90 2.19
N ASP A 198 16.00 -3.10 2.78
CA ASP A 198 16.61 -4.31 2.24
C ASP A 198 15.98 -4.67 0.89
N TRP A 199 14.64 -4.75 0.85
CA TRP A 199 13.90 -5.04 -0.37
C TRP A 199 14.21 -4.03 -1.48
N GLU A 200 14.10 -2.73 -1.20
CA GLU A 200 14.31 -1.69 -2.21
C GLU A 200 15.74 -1.70 -2.77
N SER A 201 16.74 -1.97 -1.92
CA SER A 201 18.13 -2.08 -2.34
C SER A 201 18.39 -3.27 -3.25
N ILE A 202 17.76 -4.43 -2.97
CA ILE A 202 17.87 -5.66 -3.78
C ILE A 202 17.15 -5.50 -5.12
N VAL A 203 15.90 -5.03 -5.11
CA VAL A 203 15.13 -4.77 -6.34
C VAL A 203 15.84 -3.76 -7.24
N ARG A 204 16.49 -2.76 -6.64
CA ARG A 204 17.33 -1.80 -7.38
C ARG A 204 18.58 -2.47 -7.95
N HIS A 205 19.24 -3.34 -7.19
CA HIS A 205 20.39 -4.10 -7.65
C HIS A 205 20.03 -5.04 -8.80
N ASN A 206 18.89 -5.73 -8.73
CA ASN A 206 18.42 -6.66 -9.77
C ASN A 206 17.83 -5.94 -11.01
N GLY A 207 17.80 -4.61 -11.01
CA GLY A 207 17.30 -3.81 -12.15
C GLY A 207 15.78 -3.76 -12.30
N SER A 208 15.01 -4.46 -11.44
CA SER A 208 13.54 -4.49 -11.50
C SER A 208 12.85 -3.32 -10.79
N TYR A 209 13.63 -2.40 -10.19
CA TYR A 209 13.10 -1.21 -9.51
C TYR A 209 12.29 -0.29 -10.42
N PHE A 210 12.63 -0.26 -11.71
CA PHE A 210 11.98 0.57 -12.73
C PHE A 210 11.02 -0.24 -13.62
N ALA A 211 10.71 -1.49 -13.27
CA ALA A 211 9.70 -2.25 -13.99
C ALA A 211 8.42 -1.41 -14.10
N GLU A 212 8.01 -1.14 -15.35
CA GLU A 212 6.97 -0.16 -15.67
C GLU A 212 5.63 -0.63 -15.12
N GLU A 213 4.97 0.28 -14.42
CA GLU A 213 3.58 0.17 -14.02
C GLU A 213 2.82 1.18 -14.89
N ASP A 214 2.12 0.70 -15.90
CA ASP A 214 1.40 1.55 -16.88
C ASP A 214 0.36 2.47 -16.24
N SER A 215 -0.14 2.10 -15.06
CA SER A 215 -1.15 2.84 -14.30
C SER A 215 -0.61 4.04 -13.52
N GLN A 216 0.71 4.23 -13.43
CA GLN A 216 1.28 5.33 -12.63
C GLN A 216 0.94 6.70 -13.21
N PRO A 217 0.60 7.70 -12.35
CA PRO A 217 0.44 9.07 -12.78
C PRO A 217 1.69 9.55 -13.56
N PHE A 218 1.47 10.23 -14.69
CA PHE A 218 2.50 10.67 -15.63
C PHE A 218 3.71 11.32 -14.93
N LEU A 219 3.46 12.24 -14.01
CA LEU A 219 4.51 12.94 -13.27
C LEU A 219 5.39 11.97 -12.47
N ARG A 220 4.80 10.96 -11.81
CA ARG A 220 5.53 9.99 -11.00
C ARG A 220 6.41 9.08 -11.85
N ARG A 221 5.92 8.68 -13.02
CA ARG A 221 6.67 7.85 -13.99
C ARG A 221 7.99 8.50 -14.40
N TYR A 222 8.00 9.82 -14.64
CA TYR A 222 9.22 10.55 -15.02
C TYR A 222 10.08 10.95 -13.81
N MET A 223 9.47 11.30 -12.68
CA MET A 223 10.20 11.76 -11.51
C MET A 223 10.92 10.64 -10.76
N LYS A 224 10.36 9.41 -10.74
CA LYS A 224 10.96 8.25 -10.04
C LYS A 224 12.38 7.92 -10.53
N PRO A 225 12.68 7.80 -11.84
CA PRO A 225 14.02 7.56 -12.33
C PRO A 225 15.00 8.72 -12.05
N ILE A 226 14.52 9.97 -12.10
CA ILE A 226 15.32 11.15 -11.79
C ILE A 226 15.70 11.12 -10.31
N PHE A 227 14.72 10.95 -9.41
CA PHE A 227 14.96 10.87 -7.97
C PHE A 227 15.91 9.73 -7.61
N ALA A 228 15.79 8.56 -8.25
CA ALA A 228 16.66 7.42 -8.00
C ALA A 228 18.15 7.68 -8.33
N ARG A 229 18.43 8.65 -9.22
CA ARG A 229 19.78 9.03 -9.64
C ARG A 229 20.34 10.26 -8.93
N LEU A 230 19.51 10.95 -8.14
CA LEU A 230 19.96 12.17 -7.43
C LEU A 230 21.09 11.84 -6.43
N PRO A 231 22.14 12.66 -6.36
CA PRO A 231 23.04 12.65 -5.24
C PRO A 231 22.30 13.19 -4.00
N PHE A 232 22.73 12.79 -2.80
CA PHE A 232 22.16 13.28 -1.54
C PHE A 232 20.64 13.09 -1.39
N LYS A 233 20.08 11.97 -1.88
CA LYS A 233 18.65 11.63 -1.77
C LYS A 233 18.05 11.88 -0.38
N PRO A 234 18.72 11.57 0.75
CA PRO A 234 18.17 11.86 2.08
C PRO A 234 17.81 13.31 2.27
N LEU A 235 18.67 14.24 1.82
CA LEU A 235 18.39 15.69 1.91
C LEU A 235 17.18 16.08 1.05
N PHE A 236 17.11 15.58 -0.19
CA PHE A 236 15.96 15.86 -1.06
C PHE A 236 14.67 15.26 -0.49
N ALA A 237 14.72 14.05 0.09
CA ALA A 237 13.56 13.43 0.73
C ALA A 237 13.08 14.24 1.94
N PHE A 238 14.01 14.75 2.75
CA PHE A 238 13.68 15.65 3.86
C PHE A 238 13.03 16.95 3.37
N LEU A 239 13.66 17.65 2.43
CA LEU A 239 13.13 18.92 1.89
C LEU A 239 11.77 18.72 1.21
N TYR A 240 11.61 17.63 0.46
CA TYR A 240 10.34 17.28 -0.16
C TYR A 240 9.25 17.05 0.89
N SER A 241 9.54 16.27 1.93
CA SER A 241 8.57 15.96 2.98
C SER A 241 8.27 17.19 3.87
N TYR A 242 9.31 17.83 4.39
CA TYR A 242 9.16 18.87 5.40
C TYR A 242 8.73 20.22 4.82
N VAL A 243 9.35 20.61 3.67
CA VAL A 243 9.11 21.91 3.06
C VAL A 243 8.05 21.84 1.95
N LEU A 244 8.28 21.05 0.90
CA LEU A 244 7.39 21.06 -0.27
C LEU A 244 6.00 20.47 0.00
N ASN A 245 5.92 19.44 0.85
CA ASN A 245 4.64 18.88 1.30
C ASN A 245 4.16 19.43 2.64
N LEU A 246 4.71 20.57 3.06
CA LEU A 246 4.25 21.34 4.23
C LEU A 246 4.32 20.53 5.55
N GLY A 247 5.20 19.54 5.67
CA GLY A 247 5.32 18.71 6.88
C GLY A 247 5.59 19.53 8.15
N PHE A 248 6.12 20.76 8.03
CA PHE A 248 6.30 21.67 9.16
C PHE A 248 4.97 22.07 9.81
N LEU A 249 3.83 21.99 9.10
CA LEU A 249 2.50 22.27 9.67
C LEU A 249 2.03 21.19 10.64
N ASP A 250 2.59 19.98 10.57
CA ASP A 250 2.34 18.92 11.56
C ASP A 250 3.27 19.03 12.79
N GLY A 251 4.01 20.13 12.90
CA GLY A 251 4.87 20.46 14.04
C GLY A 251 6.02 19.48 14.22
N ARG A 252 6.30 19.10 15.48
CA ARG A 252 7.41 18.20 15.82
C ARG A 252 7.26 16.82 15.15
N ALA A 253 6.06 16.25 15.11
CA ALA A 253 5.83 14.96 14.49
C ALA A 253 6.11 14.98 12.98
N GLY A 254 5.77 16.07 12.28
CA GLY A 254 6.10 16.26 10.87
C GLY A 254 7.61 16.37 10.62
N PHE A 255 8.35 17.02 11.52
CA PHE A 255 9.81 17.08 11.46
C PHE A 255 10.42 15.68 11.65
N ASP A 256 10.03 14.98 12.72
CA ASP A 256 10.55 13.64 13.03
C ASP A 256 10.22 12.64 11.91
N PHE A 257 9.04 12.74 11.31
CA PHE A 257 8.67 11.96 10.14
C PHE A 257 9.54 12.25 8.91
N ALA A 258 9.84 13.52 8.64
CA ALA A 258 10.72 13.91 7.53
C ALA A 258 12.14 13.35 7.72
N ILE A 259 12.66 13.33 8.96
CA ILE A 259 13.93 12.69 9.32
C ILE A 259 13.85 11.16 9.10
N ALA A 260 12.77 10.50 9.57
CA ALA A 260 12.60 9.06 9.38
C ALA A 260 12.61 8.68 7.89
N ARG A 261 11.96 9.47 7.04
CA ARG A 261 11.99 9.28 5.57
C ARG A 261 13.40 9.48 4.98
N ALA A 262 14.10 10.52 5.39
CA ALA A 262 15.48 10.75 4.96
C ALA A 262 16.39 9.57 5.35
N THR A 263 16.22 9.05 6.57
CA THR A 263 16.94 7.89 7.08
C THR A 263 16.66 6.63 6.24
N HIS A 264 15.40 6.40 5.85
CA HIS A 264 15.05 5.29 4.96
C HIS A 264 15.83 5.35 3.64
N PHE A 265 15.84 6.49 2.94
CA PHE A 265 16.59 6.61 1.68
C PHE A 265 18.10 6.50 1.87
N TRP A 266 18.61 6.96 3.01
CA TRP A 266 20.02 6.75 3.36
C TRP A 266 20.34 5.25 3.53
N GLN A 267 19.49 4.49 4.23
CA GLN A 267 19.63 3.05 4.40
C GLN A 267 19.61 2.32 3.05
N VAL A 268 18.67 2.66 2.17
CA VAL A 268 18.59 2.07 0.81
C VAL A 268 19.87 2.30 0.04
N ASP A 269 20.40 3.52 0.02
CA ASP A 269 21.64 3.83 -0.71
C ASP A 269 22.87 3.16 -0.10
N LEU A 270 22.93 3.03 1.23
CA LEU A 270 24.02 2.35 1.92
C LEU A 270 24.03 0.86 1.60
N LYS A 271 22.88 0.19 1.73
CA LYS A 271 22.70 -1.24 1.43
C LYS A 271 22.91 -1.55 -0.05
N TYR A 272 22.46 -0.68 -0.95
CA TYR A 272 22.72 -0.83 -2.38
C TYR A 272 24.22 -0.79 -2.71
N ARG A 273 24.98 0.14 -2.10
CA ARG A 273 26.44 0.19 -2.26
C ARG A 273 27.14 -1.04 -1.67
N GLU A 274 26.62 -1.61 -0.59
CA GLU A 274 27.11 -2.87 -0.04
C GLU A 274 26.89 -4.02 -1.01
N LEU A 275 25.70 -4.13 -1.63
CA LEU A 275 25.42 -5.15 -2.66
C LEU A 275 26.35 -5.01 -3.85
N LEU A 276 26.60 -3.82 -4.36
CA LEU A 276 27.55 -3.58 -5.45
C LEU A 276 28.98 -4.05 -5.09
N ARG A 277 29.38 -3.85 -3.83
CA ARG A 277 30.71 -4.27 -3.36
C ARG A 277 30.81 -5.79 -3.18
N THR A 278 29.76 -6.45 -2.70
CA THR A 278 29.76 -7.87 -2.32
C THR A 278 29.35 -8.79 -3.46
N ARG A 279 28.44 -8.37 -4.32
CA ARG A 279 27.87 -9.17 -5.42
C ARG A 279 28.33 -8.68 -6.81
N GLY A 280 28.96 -7.48 -6.88
CA GLY A 280 29.27 -6.81 -8.15
C GLY A 280 28.05 -6.12 -8.77
N PRO A 281 28.18 -5.51 -9.96
CA PRO A 281 27.06 -4.93 -10.70
C PRO A 281 26.09 -6.04 -11.13
N ALA A 282 24.77 -5.70 -11.19
CA ALA A 282 23.75 -6.63 -11.67
C ALA A 282 24.14 -7.22 -13.02
N GLN A 283 24.01 -8.52 -13.17
CA GLN A 283 24.10 -9.16 -14.50
C GLN A 283 22.86 -8.70 -15.28
N LYS A 284 23.10 -8.04 -16.44
CA LYS A 284 22.05 -7.60 -17.35
C LYS A 284 21.41 -8.76 -18.06
#